data_7479fffb882e2f123502ea3f76d1abef
#
_entry.id   7479fffb882e2f123502ea3f76d1abef
#
_cell.length_a   1.000
_cell.length_b   1.000
_cell.length_c   1.000
_cell.angle_alpha   90.00
_cell.angle_beta   90.00
_cell.angle_gamma   90.00
#
_symmetry.space_group_name_H-M   'P 1'
#
loop_
_entity.id
_entity.type
_entity.pdbx_description
1 polymer ?
#
loop_
_entity_poly.entity_id
_entity_poly.type
_entity_poly.pdbx_seq_one_letter_code
_entity_poly.pdbx_strand_id
1 'polypeptide(L)'
;VIGTPDGNLYLNSTGNPGMATAGSGDVLTGIIAGLAAQNIPLIESTIAGAYIHGYSGDIFSKNETQTNLIAGDLIRNLPETLKQVLP
;
A
#
# COMPACT_ATOMS: atom_id res chain seq x y z
N VAL A 1 0.88 3.50 10.82
CA VAL A 1 -0.12 3.28 11.88
C VAL A 1 -1.48 3.74 11.39
N ILE A 2 -2.49 2.93 11.61
CA ILE A 2 -3.87 3.23 11.26
C ILE A 2 -4.68 3.29 12.56
N GLY A 3 -5.29 4.45 12.84
CA GLY A 3 -6.20 4.63 13.95
C GLY A 3 -7.63 4.58 13.48
N THR A 4 -8.50 3.92 14.24
CA THR A 4 -9.92 3.84 13.93
C THR A 4 -10.74 4.65 14.93
N PRO A 5 -11.97 5.06 14.59
CA PRO A 5 -12.81 5.87 15.48
C PRO A 5 -13.13 5.20 16.82
N ASP A 6 -13.10 3.88 16.89
CA ASP A 6 -13.32 3.11 18.11
C ASP A 6 -12.09 2.99 19.01
N GLY A 7 -10.99 3.65 18.66
CA GLY A 7 -9.76 3.68 19.44
C GLY A 7 -8.79 2.54 19.17
N ASN A 8 -9.05 1.68 18.20
CA ASN A 8 -8.11 0.64 17.82
C ASN A 8 -6.98 1.20 16.97
N LEU A 9 -5.78 0.62 17.12
CA LEU A 9 -4.60 0.95 16.34
C LEU A 9 -4.11 -0.29 15.60
N TYR A 10 -3.77 -0.10 14.34
CA TYR A 10 -3.21 -1.16 13.50
C TYR A 10 -1.83 -0.75 13.01
N LEU A 11 -0.86 -1.62 13.15
CA LEU A 11 0.51 -1.40 12.67
C LEU A 11 0.68 -2.13 11.35
N ASN A 12 0.95 -1.35 10.28
CA ASN A 12 1.26 -1.94 8.99
C ASN A 12 2.69 -2.48 9.01
N SER A 13 2.87 -3.74 8.57
CA SER A 13 4.16 -4.43 8.59
C SER A 13 4.92 -4.36 7.27
N THR A 14 4.36 -3.71 6.25
CA THR A 14 4.99 -3.56 4.93
C THR A 14 5.45 -2.15 4.69
N GLY A 15 6.31 -1.98 3.68
CA GLY A 15 6.83 -0.68 3.31
C GLY A 15 8.28 -0.48 3.71
N ASN A 16 8.90 0.56 3.17
CA ASN A 16 10.29 0.91 3.43
C ASN A 16 10.49 2.41 3.24
N PRO A 17 11.64 2.97 3.70
CA PRO A 17 11.89 4.41 3.59
C PRO A 17 11.88 4.99 2.17
N GLY A 18 12.15 4.16 1.15
CA GLY A 18 12.09 4.59 -0.26
C GLY A 18 10.72 5.05 -0.70
N MET A 19 9.67 4.68 0.04
CA MET A 19 8.29 5.09 -0.25
C MET A 19 8.00 6.54 0.16
N ALA A 20 8.91 7.21 0.85
CA ALA A 20 8.81 8.63 1.16
C ALA A 20 9.16 9.46 -0.10
N THR A 21 8.32 9.39 -1.11
CA THR A 21 8.50 10.04 -2.40
C THR A 21 7.20 10.71 -2.82
N ALA A 22 7.31 11.72 -3.69
CA ALA A 22 6.15 12.50 -4.14
C ALA A 22 5.11 11.59 -4.83
N GLY A 23 3.84 11.74 -4.46
CA GLY A 23 2.75 10.99 -5.05
C GLY A 23 2.48 9.63 -4.42
N SER A 24 3.32 9.15 -3.50
CA SER A 24 3.13 7.86 -2.83
C SER A 24 1.81 7.80 -2.06
N GLY A 25 1.46 8.88 -1.35
CA GLY A 25 0.19 8.98 -0.64
C GLY A 25 -1.02 8.99 -1.56
N ASP A 26 -0.90 9.57 -2.74
CA ASP A 26 -1.97 9.57 -3.74
C ASP A 26 -2.23 8.15 -4.26
N VAL A 27 -1.18 7.36 -4.45
CA VAL A 27 -1.31 5.94 -4.82
C VAL A 27 -2.01 5.17 -3.72
N LEU A 28 -1.64 5.38 -2.46
CA LEU A 28 -2.30 4.75 -1.32
C LEU A 28 -3.79 5.08 -1.29
N THR A 29 -4.14 6.35 -1.46
CA THR A 29 -5.54 6.79 -1.51
C THR A 29 -6.31 6.08 -2.61
N GLY A 30 -5.71 5.96 -3.80
CA GLY A 30 -6.33 5.26 -4.93
C GLY A 30 -6.57 3.79 -4.67
N ILE A 31 -5.62 3.10 -4.02
CA ILE A 31 -5.77 1.69 -3.65
C ILE A 31 -6.92 1.53 -2.65
N ILE A 32 -6.96 2.34 -1.61
CA ILE A 32 -8.02 2.27 -0.58
C ILE A 32 -9.38 2.56 -1.20
N ALA A 33 -9.48 3.61 -2.02
CA ALA A 33 -10.72 3.98 -2.69
C ALA A 33 -11.21 2.87 -3.63
N GLY A 34 -10.29 2.24 -4.36
CA GLY A 34 -10.63 1.12 -5.24
C GLY A 34 -11.18 -0.09 -4.49
N LEU A 35 -10.61 -0.42 -3.34
CA LEU A 35 -11.10 -1.50 -2.49
C LEU A 35 -12.49 -1.15 -1.91
N ALA A 36 -12.67 0.07 -1.42
CA ALA A 36 -13.95 0.51 -0.88
C ALA A 36 -15.04 0.52 -1.95
N ALA A 37 -14.70 0.85 -3.20
CA ALA A 37 -15.64 0.81 -4.31
C ALA A 37 -16.15 -0.59 -4.65
N GLN A 38 -15.45 -1.63 -4.19
CA GLN A 38 -15.86 -3.02 -4.33
C GLN A 38 -16.70 -3.51 -3.15
N ASN A 39 -17.27 -2.60 -2.37
CA ASN A 39 -18.08 -2.88 -1.18
C ASN A 39 -17.30 -3.53 -0.02
N ILE A 40 -16.00 -3.36 0.02
CA ILE A 40 -15.19 -3.76 1.18
C ILE A 40 -15.35 -2.66 2.23
N PRO A 41 -15.68 -3.00 3.50
CA PRO A 41 -15.82 -2.00 4.54
C PRO A 41 -14.60 -1.10 4.65
N LEU A 42 -14.81 0.19 4.98
CA LEU A 42 -13.75 1.20 4.90
C LEU A 42 -12.53 0.88 5.78
N ILE A 43 -12.74 0.35 6.98
CA ILE A 43 -11.65 -0.01 7.88
C ILE A 43 -10.80 -1.12 7.24
N GLU A 44 -11.44 -2.17 6.73
CA GLU A 44 -10.74 -3.28 6.08
C GLU A 44 -10.07 -2.83 4.78
N SER A 45 -10.72 -1.94 4.01
CA SER A 45 -10.11 -1.35 2.80
C SER A 45 -8.84 -0.57 3.14
N THR A 46 -8.86 0.16 4.26
CA THR A 46 -7.71 0.95 4.70
C THR A 46 -6.56 0.05 5.13
N ILE A 47 -6.85 -0.97 5.93
CA ILE A 47 -5.83 -1.92 6.41
C ILE A 47 -5.22 -2.69 5.24
N ALA A 48 -6.06 -3.25 4.38
CA ALA A 48 -5.60 -4.01 3.22
C ALA A 48 -4.86 -3.11 2.22
N GLY A 49 -5.37 -1.90 1.99
CA GLY A 49 -4.74 -0.94 1.08
C GLY A 49 -3.36 -0.51 1.55
N ALA A 50 -3.18 -0.24 2.84
CA ALA A 50 -1.88 0.11 3.40
C ALA A 50 -0.89 -1.06 3.26
N TYR A 51 -1.34 -2.28 3.50
CA TYR A 51 -0.50 -3.48 3.34
C TYR A 51 -0.08 -3.68 1.89
N ILE A 52 -1.02 -3.61 0.95
CA ILE A 52 -0.77 -3.75 -0.50
C ILE A 52 0.19 -2.67 -0.98
N HIS A 53 -0.03 -1.43 -0.59
CA HIS A 53 0.81 -0.29 -0.95
C HIS A 53 2.25 -0.50 -0.47
N GLY A 54 2.43 -0.84 0.80
CA GLY A 54 3.76 -1.11 1.36
C GLY A 54 4.42 -2.32 0.73
N TYR A 55 3.66 -3.38 0.47
CA TYR A 55 4.18 -4.59 -0.16
C TYR A 55 4.68 -4.31 -1.58
N SER A 56 3.96 -3.48 -2.33
CA SER A 56 4.38 -3.06 -3.68
C SER A 56 5.73 -2.34 -3.65
N GLY A 57 5.92 -1.45 -2.67
CA GLY A 57 7.21 -0.78 -2.47
C GLY A 57 8.32 -1.75 -2.09
N ASP A 58 8.01 -2.76 -1.29
CA ASP A 58 8.99 -3.77 -0.89
C ASP A 58 9.40 -4.67 -2.07
N ILE A 59 8.45 -5.03 -2.94
CA ILE A 59 8.78 -5.76 -4.18
C ILE A 59 9.74 -4.95 -5.04
N PHE A 60 9.46 -3.66 -5.23
CA PHE A 60 10.35 -2.78 -5.99
C PHE A 60 11.75 -2.75 -5.38
N SER A 61 11.83 -2.52 -4.06
CA SER A 61 13.12 -2.38 -3.36
C SER A 61 13.93 -3.67 -3.32
N LYS A 62 13.29 -4.81 -3.46
CA LYS A 62 13.95 -6.11 -3.55
C LYS A 62 14.70 -6.28 -4.87
N ASN A 63 14.17 -5.71 -5.96
CA ASN A 63 14.73 -5.81 -7.30
C ASN A 63 15.58 -4.60 -7.67
N GLU A 64 15.34 -3.47 -7.01
CA GLU A 64 16.01 -2.19 -7.24
C GLU A 64 16.54 -1.63 -5.93
N THR A 65 16.64 -0.32 -5.80
CA THR A 65 17.05 0.34 -4.56
C THR A 65 15.90 1.18 -4.00
N GLN A 66 15.93 1.44 -2.69
CA GLN A 66 14.96 2.33 -2.06
C GLN A 66 15.08 3.78 -2.54
N THR A 67 16.28 4.18 -2.99
CA THR A 67 16.56 5.56 -3.38
C THR A 67 16.00 5.94 -4.74
N ASN A 68 15.73 4.98 -5.62
CA ASN A 68 15.19 5.28 -6.96
C ASN A 68 13.71 4.94 -7.11
N LEU A 69 13.01 4.62 -6.02
CA LEU A 69 11.58 4.38 -6.05
C LEU A 69 10.81 5.68 -6.30
N ILE A 70 9.89 5.64 -7.24
CA ILE A 70 8.93 6.73 -7.50
C ILE A 70 7.50 6.18 -7.42
N ALA A 71 6.52 7.07 -7.28
CA ALA A 71 5.11 6.66 -7.09
C ALA A 71 4.60 5.74 -8.20
N GLY A 72 5.01 5.98 -9.46
CA GLY A 72 4.64 5.13 -10.59
C GLY A 72 5.11 3.68 -10.45
N ASP A 73 6.22 3.45 -9.74
CA ASP A 73 6.72 2.10 -9.49
C ASP A 73 5.79 1.32 -8.58
N LEU A 74 5.15 1.99 -7.63
CA LEU A 74 4.14 1.36 -6.77
C LEU A 74 2.98 0.84 -7.60
N ILE A 75 2.52 1.64 -8.57
CA ILE A 75 1.44 1.25 -9.48
C ILE A 75 1.88 0.09 -10.37
N ARG A 76 3.07 0.16 -10.94
CA ARG A 76 3.58 -0.88 -11.84
C ARG A 76 3.75 -2.23 -11.14
N ASN A 77 4.02 -2.23 -9.85
CA ASN A 77 4.20 -3.45 -9.07
C ASN A 77 2.90 -3.98 -8.46
N LEU A 78 1.77 -3.30 -8.66
CA LEU A 78 0.48 -3.77 -8.12
C LEU A 78 0.06 -5.14 -8.67
N PRO A 79 0.16 -5.44 -9.97
CA PRO A 79 -0.23 -6.77 -10.46
C PRO A 79 0.53 -7.90 -9.78
N GLU A 80 1.85 -7.76 -9.61
CA GLU A 80 2.66 -8.76 -8.91
C GLU A 80 2.34 -8.83 -7.43
N THR A 81 2.11 -7.66 -6.80
CA THR A 81 1.71 -7.58 -5.40
C THR A 81 0.41 -8.33 -5.16
N LEU A 82 -0.61 -8.07 -5.96
CA LEU A 82 -1.91 -8.72 -5.84
C LEU A 82 -1.79 -10.23 -6.06
N LYS A 83 -0.95 -10.63 -6.99
CA LYS A 83 -0.69 -12.05 -7.26
C LYS A 83 -0.06 -12.75 -6.06
N GLN A 84 0.81 -12.07 -5.30
CA GLN A 84 1.47 -12.65 -4.15
C GLN A 84 0.63 -12.63 -2.87
N VAL A 85 -0.21 -11.60 -2.68
CA VAL A 85 -0.99 -11.45 -1.44
C VAL A 85 -2.40 -12.05 -1.52
N LEU A 86 -2.95 -12.24 -2.71
CA LEU A 86 -4.25 -12.89 -2.89
C LEU A 86 -4.09 -14.41 -2.98
N PRO A 87 -5.02 -15.18 -2.41
CA PRO A 87 -4.99 -16.64 -2.47
C PRO A 87 -5.18 -17.18 -3.89
#